data_2025130a96af3b7d80b449cd9f36f491
#
_entry.id   2025130a96af3b7d80b449cd9f36f491
#
_cell.length_a   1.000
_cell.length_b   1.000
_cell.length_c   1.000
_cell.angle_alpha   90.00
_cell.angle_beta   90.00
_cell.angle_gamma   90.00
#
_symmetry.space_group_name_H-M   'P 1'
#
loop_
_entity.id
_entity.type
_entity.pdbx_description
1 polymer ?
#
loop_
_entity_poly.entity_id
_entity_poly.type
_entity_poly.pdbx_seq_one_letter_code
_entity_poly.pdbx_strand_id
1 'polypeptide(L)'
;VEHAEQFAAAGIPFIFDPGQGMPMFDGRDLDRFVSQATWLAFNDYEAKLMQERTGRSPAQLAHEVEAVIVTRGGQGSTIYADGKAIEIPLAPAQHLVDPTGCGDAYRGGLLYGLQNGMDWEVTGRIAALMGAIKIEHAGTQNHAFSRSDFDARFKETFGFSL
;
A
#
# COMPACT_ATOMS: atom_id res chain seq x y z
N VAL A 1 -10.90 4.55 -15.06
CA VAL A 1 -10.12 4.65 -16.30
C VAL A 1 -9.82 6.10 -16.59
N GLU A 2 -10.81 6.98 -16.79
CA GLU A 2 -10.63 8.37 -17.21
C GLU A 2 -9.65 9.18 -16.33
N HIS A 3 -9.76 9.09 -15.00
CA HIS A 3 -8.83 9.80 -14.09
C HIS A 3 -7.39 9.29 -14.21
N ALA A 4 -7.18 7.98 -14.38
CA ALA A 4 -5.84 7.44 -14.59
C ALA A 4 -5.19 7.99 -15.87
N GLU A 5 -5.96 8.10 -16.94
CA GLU A 5 -5.51 8.73 -18.20
C GLU A 5 -5.17 10.20 -18.02
N GLN A 6 -5.99 10.94 -17.29
CA GLN A 6 -5.75 12.36 -17.01
C GLN A 6 -4.48 12.56 -16.18
N PHE A 7 -4.26 11.72 -15.15
CA PHE A 7 -3.04 11.79 -14.34
C PHE A 7 -1.81 11.43 -15.16
N ALA A 8 -1.86 10.35 -15.94
CA ALA A 8 -0.76 9.94 -16.79
C ALA A 8 -0.43 11.03 -17.83
N ALA A 9 -1.44 11.61 -18.49
CA ALA A 9 -1.27 12.69 -19.47
C ALA A 9 -0.69 13.97 -18.85
N ALA A 10 -1.01 14.24 -17.57
CA ALA A 10 -0.49 15.38 -16.82
C ALA A 10 0.87 15.12 -16.14
N GLY A 11 1.43 13.92 -16.27
CA GLY A 11 2.66 13.52 -15.58
C GLY A 11 2.54 13.48 -14.06
N ILE A 12 1.32 13.26 -13.54
CA ILE A 12 1.05 13.15 -12.11
C ILE A 12 1.21 11.69 -11.69
N PRO A 13 2.19 11.37 -10.80
CA PRO A 13 2.35 10.01 -10.32
C PRO A 13 1.16 9.59 -9.45
N PHE A 14 0.72 8.33 -9.58
CA PHE A 14 -0.37 7.81 -8.80
C PHE A 14 -0.22 6.33 -8.46
N ILE A 15 -0.83 5.93 -7.36
CA ILE A 15 -1.00 4.53 -6.96
C ILE A 15 -2.30 4.01 -7.57
N PHE A 16 -2.25 2.95 -8.37
CA PHE A 16 -3.45 2.20 -8.74
C PHE A 16 -3.80 1.21 -7.62
N ASP A 17 -4.96 1.43 -7.03
CA ASP A 17 -5.57 0.57 -6.02
C ASP A 17 -7.00 0.25 -6.46
N PRO A 18 -7.26 -0.96 -6.99
CA PRO A 18 -8.58 -1.31 -7.49
C PRO A 18 -9.59 -1.50 -6.35
N GLY A 19 -9.14 -1.85 -5.14
CA GLY A 19 -9.98 -2.10 -3.99
C GLY A 19 -11.12 -3.07 -4.33
N GLN A 20 -12.31 -2.77 -3.83
CA GLN A 20 -13.53 -3.55 -4.11
C GLN A 20 -13.98 -3.50 -5.58
N GLY A 21 -13.43 -2.59 -6.37
CA GLY A 21 -13.68 -2.50 -7.82
C GLY A 21 -12.96 -3.58 -8.64
N MET A 22 -11.99 -4.28 -8.06
CA MET A 22 -11.20 -5.31 -8.75
C MET A 22 -12.02 -6.32 -9.56
N PRO A 23 -13.16 -6.84 -9.09
CA PRO A 23 -13.98 -7.77 -9.87
C PRO A 23 -14.56 -7.19 -11.17
N MET A 24 -14.67 -5.88 -11.30
CA MET A 24 -15.27 -5.20 -12.47
C MET A 24 -14.30 -5.04 -13.64
N PHE A 25 -13.00 -5.19 -13.42
CA PHE A 25 -11.97 -4.98 -14.45
C PHE A 25 -11.60 -6.30 -15.12
N ASP A 26 -11.56 -6.33 -16.44
CA ASP A 26 -10.97 -7.44 -17.18
C ASP A 26 -9.44 -7.30 -17.30
N GLY A 27 -8.80 -8.29 -17.97
CA GLY A 27 -7.34 -8.26 -18.14
C GLY A 27 -6.83 -7.05 -18.93
N ARG A 28 -7.61 -6.56 -19.90
CA ARG A 28 -7.22 -5.40 -20.73
C ARG A 28 -7.32 -4.09 -19.93
N ASP A 29 -8.37 -3.97 -19.12
CA ASP A 29 -8.51 -2.81 -18.22
C ASP A 29 -7.35 -2.74 -17.25
N LEU A 30 -6.98 -3.90 -16.65
CA LEU A 30 -5.86 -3.98 -15.74
C LEU A 30 -4.52 -3.68 -16.41
N ASP A 31 -4.27 -4.18 -17.62
CA ASP A 31 -3.09 -3.86 -18.41
C ASP A 31 -2.98 -2.35 -18.68
N ARG A 32 -4.12 -1.72 -18.98
CA ARG A 32 -4.17 -0.28 -19.19
C ARG A 32 -3.83 0.50 -17.92
N PHE A 33 -4.33 0.10 -16.75
CA PHE A 33 -3.96 0.72 -15.49
C PHE A 33 -2.48 0.52 -15.16
N VAL A 34 -1.93 -0.68 -15.36
CA VAL A 34 -0.50 -0.96 -15.14
C VAL A 34 0.38 -0.07 -16.01
N SER A 35 0.00 0.12 -17.29
CA SER A 35 0.78 0.97 -18.21
C SER A 35 0.76 2.46 -17.86
N GLN A 36 -0.12 2.91 -16.98
CA GLN A 36 -0.32 4.32 -16.62
C GLN A 36 0.10 4.63 -15.18
N ALA A 37 -0.02 3.65 -14.28
CA ALA A 37 0.27 3.84 -12.87
C ALA A 37 1.78 3.92 -12.61
N THR A 38 2.14 4.70 -11.60
CA THR A 38 3.51 4.73 -11.09
C THR A 38 3.75 3.59 -10.11
N TRP A 39 2.75 3.32 -9.26
CA TRP A 39 2.79 2.25 -8.26
C TRP A 39 1.47 1.47 -8.25
N LEU A 40 1.53 0.21 -7.83
CA LEU A 40 0.36 -0.65 -7.64
C LEU A 40 0.24 -1.03 -6.17
N ALA A 41 -0.98 -1.03 -5.63
CA ALA A 41 -1.24 -1.50 -4.26
C ALA A 41 -2.45 -2.44 -4.25
N PHE A 42 -2.26 -3.61 -3.66
CA PHE A 42 -3.26 -4.68 -3.60
C PHE A 42 -3.28 -5.30 -2.21
N ASN A 43 -4.38 -5.91 -1.82
CA ASN A 43 -4.33 -6.98 -0.82
C ASN A 43 -4.00 -8.32 -1.51
N ASP A 44 -3.80 -9.38 -0.73
CA ASP A 44 -3.44 -10.71 -1.22
C ASP A 44 -4.50 -11.32 -2.16
N TYR A 45 -5.79 -11.08 -1.89
CA TYR A 45 -6.89 -11.51 -2.75
C TYR A 45 -6.88 -10.75 -4.09
N GLU A 46 -6.73 -9.44 -4.06
CA GLU A 46 -6.64 -8.59 -5.24
C GLU A 46 -5.39 -8.91 -6.09
N ALA A 47 -4.25 -9.16 -5.44
CA ALA A 47 -3.02 -9.58 -6.11
C ALA A 47 -3.20 -10.92 -6.85
N LYS A 48 -3.94 -11.86 -6.25
CA LYS A 48 -4.28 -13.14 -6.90
C LYS A 48 -5.16 -12.92 -8.12
N LEU A 49 -6.22 -12.12 -8.01
CA LEU A 49 -7.09 -11.78 -9.15
C LEU A 49 -6.31 -11.05 -10.26
N MET A 50 -5.41 -10.12 -9.89
CA MET A 50 -4.53 -9.44 -10.83
C MET A 50 -3.70 -10.46 -11.62
N GLN A 51 -3.06 -11.41 -10.92
CA GLN A 51 -2.29 -12.46 -11.56
C GLN A 51 -3.13 -13.37 -12.44
N GLU A 52 -4.32 -13.78 -12.01
CA GLU A 52 -5.21 -14.63 -12.81
C GLU A 52 -5.66 -13.95 -14.11
N ARG A 53 -5.90 -12.63 -14.07
CA ARG A 53 -6.42 -11.88 -15.22
C ARG A 53 -5.35 -11.39 -16.18
N THR A 54 -4.17 -11.05 -15.68
CA THR A 54 -3.06 -10.51 -16.49
C THR A 54 -2.00 -11.55 -16.82
N GLY A 55 -2.00 -12.70 -16.14
CA GLY A 55 -0.95 -13.73 -16.26
C GLY A 55 0.37 -13.34 -15.61
N ARG A 56 0.45 -12.22 -14.89
CA ARG A 56 1.69 -11.68 -14.30
C ARG A 56 1.62 -11.69 -12.77
N SER A 57 2.66 -12.22 -12.15
CA SER A 57 2.84 -12.15 -10.71
C SER A 57 3.17 -10.71 -10.25
N PRO A 58 3.00 -10.37 -8.95
CA PRO A 58 3.40 -9.07 -8.42
C PRO A 58 4.87 -8.72 -8.71
N ALA A 59 5.78 -9.69 -8.63
CA ALA A 59 7.19 -9.50 -8.96
C ALA A 59 7.41 -9.17 -10.45
N GLN A 60 6.62 -9.76 -11.36
CA GLN A 60 6.69 -9.44 -12.78
C GLN A 60 6.12 -8.05 -13.08
N LEU A 61 5.00 -7.70 -12.47
CA LEU A 61 4.41 -6.35 -12.59
C LEU A 61 5.37 -5.24 -12.09
N ALA A 62 6.19 -5.53 -11.08
CA ALA A 62 7.21 -4.61 -10.58
C ALA A 62 8.36 -4.30 -11.56
N HIS A 63 8.40 -4.95 -12.72
CA HIS A 63 9.29 -4.56 -13.84
C HIS A 63 8.65 -3.52 -14.77
N GLU A 64 7.36 -3.26 -14.63
CA GLU A 64 6.59 -2.36 -15.47
C GLU A 64 6.23 -1.05 -14.75
N VAL A 65 6.27 -1.05 -13.42
CA VAL A 65 6.00 0.09 -12.53
C VAL A 65 7.14 0.27 -11.53
N GLU A 66 7.18 1.39 -10.81
CA GLU A 66 8.25 1.63 -9.82
C GLU A 66 8.16 0.67 -8.62
N ALA A 67 6.95 0.33 -8.17
CA ALA A 67 6.77 -0.70 -7.14
C ALA A 67 5.37 -1.32 -7.15
N VAL A 68 5.29 -2.55 -6.65
CA VAL A 68 4.04 -3.25 -6.35
C VAL A 68 4.00 -3.59 -4.87
N ILE A 69 2.97 -3.14 -4.18
CA ILE A 69 2.76 -3.34 -2.75
C ILE A 69 1.64 -4.37 -2.56
N VAL A 70 1.91 -5.45 -1.83
CA VAL A 70 0.93 -6.49 -1.51
C VAL A 70 0.76 -6.59 0.00
N THR A 71 -0.40 -6.17 0.51
CA THR A 71 -0.75 -6.31 1.93
C THR A 71 -1.39 -7.67 2.21
N ARG A 72 -1.05 -8.29 3.36
CA ARG A 72 -1.48 -9.63 3.76
C ARG A 72 -2.11 -9.65 5.16
N GLY A 73 -2.81 -8.59 5.51
CA GLY A 73 -3.44 -8.45 6.81
C GLY A 73 -2.46 -8.68 7.97
N GLY A 74 -2.77 -9.62 8.85
CA GLY A 74 -1.91 -9.95 10.01
C GLY A 74 -0.53 -10.55 9.68
N GLN A 75 -0.21 -10.75 8.41
CA GLN A 75 1.10 -11.26 7.97
C GLN A 75 2.04 -10.16 7.46
N GLY A 76 1.65 -8.88 7.61
CA GLY A 76 2.43 -7.75 7.11
C GLY A 76 2.22 -7.50 5.62
N SER A 77 3.26 -7.08 4.92
CA SER A 77 3.19 -6.79 3.48
C SER A 77 4.51 -7.07 2.80
N THR A 78 4.47 -7.21 1.47
CA THR A 78 5.66 -7.29 0.62
C THR A 78 5.65 -6.14 -0.37
N ILE A 79 6.77 -5.45 -0.52
CA ILE A 79 6.99 -4.42 -1.54
C ILE A 79 7.97 -4.96 -2.56
N TYR A 80 7.54 -5.07 -3.81
CA TYR A 80 8.37 -5.46 -4.95
C TYR A 80 8.85 -4.18 -5.63
N ALA A 81 10.13 -3.85 -5.50
CA ALA A 81 10.75 -2.68 -6.08
C ALA A 81 12.24 -2.93 -6.34
N ASP A 82 12.83 -2.27 -7.32
CA ASP A 82 14.26 -2.36 -7.66
C ASP A 82 14.76 -3.79 -7.85
N GLY A 83 13.91 -4.67 -8.40
CA GLY A 83 14.21 -6.08 -8.60
C GLY A 83 14.28 -6.92 -7.30
N LYS A 84 13.79 -6.39 -6.19
CA LYS A 84 13.81 -7.02 -4.86
C LYS A 84 12.39 -7.20 -4.32
N ALA A 85 12.22 -8.19 -3.44
CA ALA A 85 11.05 -8.33 -2.59
C ALA A 85 11.44 -7.90 -1.16
N ILE A 86 10.84 -6.82 -0.69
CA ILE A 86 11.09 -6.23 0.62
C ILE A 86 9.94 -6.64 1.54
N GLU A 87 10.24 -7.47 2.52
CA GLU A 87 9.26 -7.91 3.51
C GLU A 87 9.10 -6.84 4.60
N ILE A 88 7.87 -6.36 4.76
CA ILE A 88 7.50 -5.39 5.79
C ILE A 88 6.78 -6.12 6.92
N PRO A 89 7.34 -6.12 8.12
CA PRO A 89 6.72 -6.78 9.26
C PRO A 89 5.40 -6.10 9.64
N LEU A 90 4.49 -6.88 10.23
CA LEU A 90 3.31 -6.33 10.88
C LEU A 90 3.71 -5.41 12.04
N ALA A 91 3.16 -4.21 12.09
CA ALA A 91 3.21 -3.40 13.30
C ALA A 91 2.18 -3.93 14.30
N PRO A 92 2.56 -4.21 15.56
CA PRO A 92 1.63 -4.72 16.56
C PRO A 92 0.58 -3.67 16.91
N ALA A 93 -0.68 -4.05 16.86
CA ALA A 93 -1.78 -3.26 17.39
C ALA A 93 -1.96 -3.53 18.89
N GLN A 94 -2.27 -2.49 19.66
CA GLN A 94 -2.56 -2.62 21.10
C GLN A 94 -3.92 -3.28 21.34
N HIS A 95 -4.88 -2.98 20.46
CA HIS A 95 -6.24 -3.52 20.50
C HIS A 95 -6.74 -3.77 19.07
N LEU A 96 -7.59 -4.78 18.90
CA LEU A 96 -8.25 -5.03 17.62
C LEU A 96 -9.72 -4.62 17.76
N VAL A 97 -10.06 -3.45 17.21
CA VAL A 97 -11.41 -2.86 17.35
C VAL A 97 -12.17 -2.94 16.03
N ASP A 98 -11.59 -2.42 14.95
CA ASP A 98 -12.30 -2.34 13.65
C ASP A 98 -11.29 -2.36 12.49
N PRO A 99 -11.31 -3.39 11.63
CA PRO A 99 -10.39 -3.49 10.50
C PRO A 99 -10.77 -2.57 9.32
N THR A 100 -11.97 -1.95 9.33
CA THR A 100 -12.45 -1.11 8.24
C THR A 100 -11.57 0.13 8.09
N GLY A 101 -11.03 0.36 6.89
CA GLY A 101 -10.14 1.50 6.61
C GLY A 101 -8.67 1.27 6.97
N CYS A 102 -8.26 0.09 7.45
CA CYS A 102 -6.83 -0.20 7.67
C CYS A 102 -6.02 -0.15 6.38
N GLY A 103 -6.61 -0.60 5.27
CA GLY A 103 -6.01 -0.46 3.94
C GLY A 103 -5.79 1.00 3.55
N ASP A 104 -6.78 1.86 3.77
CA ASP A 104 -6.70 3.29 3.45
C ASP A 104 -5.65 3.99 4.32
N ALA A 105 -5.59 3.66 5.61
CA ALA A 105 -4.56 4.18 6.51
C ALA A 105 -3.15 3.71 6.07
N TYR A 106 -3.00 2.45 5.67
CA TYR A 106 -1.77 1.92 5.09
C TYR A 106 -1.35 2.73 3.85
N ARG A 107 -2.28 2.99 2.90
CA ARG A 107 -2.02 3.83 1.70
C ARG A 107 -1.65 5.25 2.07
N GLY A 108 -2.27 5.82 3.11
CA GLY A 108 -1.86 7.12 3.65
C GLY A 108 -0.40 7.15 4.10
N GLY A 109 0.05 6.09 4.76
CA GLY A 109 1.45 5.91 5.15
C GLY A 109 2.39 5.75 3.96
N LEU A 110 1.98 4.99 2.93
CA LEU A 110 2.75 4.88 1.67
C LEU A 110 2.92 6.25 1.00
N LEU A 111 1.84 7.00 0.84
CA LEU A 111 1.86 8.33 0.22
C LEU A 111 2.77 9.29 0.98
N TYR A 112 2.75 9.23 2.32
CA TYR A 112 3.64 10.04 3.15
C TYR A 112 5.13 9.71 2.89
N GLY A 113 5.48 8.42 2.90
CA GLY A 113 6.86 7.99 2.63
C GLY A 113 7.32 8.37 1.23
N LEU A 114 6.49 8.13 0.21
CA LEU A 114 6.77 8.49 -1.19
C LEU A 114 6.97 10.00 -1.37
N GLN A 115 6.09 10.81 -0.79
CA GLN A 115 6.19 12.27 -0.89
C GLN A 115 7.44 12.82 -0.23
N ASN A 116 7.96 12.16 0.80
CA ASN A 116 9.17 12.55 1.51
C ASN A 116 10.44 11.85 0.99
N GLY A 117 10.37 11.10 -0.11
CA GLY A 117 11.51 10.43 -0.73
C GLY A 117 12.18 9.38 0.16
N MET A 118 11.41 8.75 1.04
CA MET A 118 11.92 7.72 1.95
C MET A 118 12.13 6.41 1.20
N ASP A 119 13.08 5.59 1.65
CA ASP A 119 13.25 4.25 1.10
C ASP A 119 12.03 3.36 1.34
N TRP A 120 11.93 2.26 0.57
CA TRP A 120 10.76 1.38 0.60
C TRP A 120 10.59 0.67 1.94
N GLU A 121 11.67 0.38 2.65
CA GLU A 121 11.61 -0.29 3.95
C GLU A 121 11.03 0.63 5.03
N VAL A 122 11.46 1.88 5.07
CA VAL A 122 10.91 2.91 5.97
C VAL A 122 9.47 3.24 5.58
N THR A 123 9.21 3.47 4.30
CA THR A 123 7.87 3.75 3.77
C THR A 123 6.87 2.65 4.14
N GLY A 124 7.23 1.38 3.95
CA GLY A 124 6.40 0.25 4.29
C GLY A 124 6.13 0.12 5.79
N ARG A 125 7.13 0.40 6.64
CA ARG A 125 6.96 0.39 8.10
C ARG A 125 6.06 1.52 8.59
N ILE A 126 6.16 2.71 8.02
CA ILE A 126 5.24 3.81 8.28
C ILE A 126 3.81 3.39 7.93
N ALA A 127 3.62 2.81 6.75
CA ALA A 127 2.32 2.31 6.30
C ALA A 127 1.76 1.22 7.22
N ALA A 128 2.60 0.27 7.67
CA ALA A 128 2.21 -0.78 8.60
C ALA A 128 1.78 -0.21 9.96
N LEU A 129 2.50 0.77 10.49
CA LEU A 129 2.13 1.43 11.74
C LEU A 129 0.83 2.24 11.62
N MET A 130 0.61 2.91 10.49
CA MET A 130 -0.67 3.59 10.21
C MET A 130 -1.85 2.61 10.24
N GLY A 131 -1.72 1.44 9.62
CA GLY A 131 -2.73 0.39 9.67
C GLY A 131 -2.97 -0.13 11.10
N ALA A 132 -1.89 -0.30 11.90
CA ALA A 132 -1.98 -0.72 13.29
C ALA A 132 -2.68 0.33 14.17
N ILE A 133 -2.36 1.61 14.01
CA ILE A 133 -3.05 2.69 14.75
C ILE A 133 -4.54 2.72 14.36
N LYS A 134 -4.85 2.57 13.08
CA LYS A 134 -6.24 2.61 12.62
C LYS A 134 -7.09 1.47 13.19
N ILE A 135 -6.60 0.23 13.24
CA ILE A 135 -7.37 -0.93 13.70
C ILE A 135 -7.79 -0.82 15.18
N GLU A 136 -7.12 0.01 15.95
CA GLU A 136 -7.40 0.31 17.37
C GLU A 136 -8.62 1.21 17.59
N HIS A 137 -9.21 1.75 16.50
CA HIS A 137 -10.30 2.72 16.58
C HIS A 137 -11.49 2.27 15.72
N ALA A 138 -12.70 2.47 16.23
CA ALA A 138 -13.93 2.21 15.48
C ALA A 138 -14.12 3.23 14.36
N GLY A 139 -14.66 2.79 13.22
CA GLY A 139 -14.87 3.62 12.02
C GLY A 139 -13.60 3.82 11.21
N THR A 140 -13.72 4.41 10.02
CA THR A 140 -12.63 4.48 9.04
C THR A 140 -11.59 5.57 9.32
N GLN A 141 -11.98 6.68 9.96
CA GLN A 141 -11.17 7.91 10.10
C GLN A 141 -11.17 8.50 11.51
N ASN A 142 -11.55 7.73 12.54
CA ASN A 142 -11.67 8.22 13.90
C ASN A 142 -10.36 8.11 14.72
N HIS A 143 -9.29 7.62 14.09
CA HIS A 143 -7.97 7.58 14.73
C HIS A 143 -7.30 8.96 14.66
N ALA A 144 -6.65 9.33 15.76
CA ALA A 144 -5.86 10.54 15.84
C ALA A 144 -4.59 10.29 16.65
N PHE A 145 -3.51 10.92 16.27
CA PHE A 145 -2.21 10.85 16.96
C PHE A 145 -1.42 12.13 16.69
N SER A 146 -0.54 12.50 17.61
CA SER A 146 0.45 13.53 17.34
C SER A 146 1.66 12.96 16.59
N ARG A 147 2.44 13.83 15.95
CA ARG A 147 3.69 13.42 15.32
C ARG A 147 4.64 12.78 16.33
N SER A 148 4.76 13.34 17.52
CA SER A 148 5.61 12.81 18.59
C SER A 148 5.18 11.41 19.05
N ASP A 149 3.87 11.15 19.14
CA ASP A 149 3.35 9.84 19.52
C ASP A 149 3.63 8.78 18.45
N PHE A 150 3.47 9.19 17.17
CA PHE A 150 3.80 8.33 16.05
C PHE A 150 5.28 7.97 16.02
N ASP A 151 6.17 8.96 16.13
CA ASP A 151 7.62 8.76 16.09
C ASP A 151 8.10 7.90 17.26
N ALA A 152 7.55 8.10 18.48
CA ALA A 152 7.86 7.28 19.64
C ALA A 152 7.45 5.83 19.42
N ARG A 153 6.22 5.60 18.93
CA ARG A 153 5.70 4.26 18.66
C ARG A 153 6.42 3.57 17.50
N PHE A 154 6.81 4.34 16.47
CA PHE A 154 7.61 3.82 15.37
C PHE A 154 8.95 3.29 15.86
N LYS A 155 9.65 4.09 16.70
CA LYS A 155 10.91 3.70 17.30
C LYS A 155 10.78 2.47 18.20
N GLU A 156 9.73 2.42 19.03
CA GLU A 156 9.45 1.25 19.88
C GLU A 156 9.19 0.00 19.04
N THR A 157 8.42 0.12 17.96
CA THR A 157 8.01 -1.00 17.10
C THR A 157 9.16 -1.53 16.25
N PHE A 158 9.97 -0.66 15.67
CA PHE A 158 10.96 -1.04 14.65
C PHE A 158 12.41 -0.86 15.07
N GLY A 159 12.67 -0.25 16.24
CA GLY A 159 14.00 -0.14 16.84
C GLY A 159 14.88 1.01 16.34
N PHE A 160 14.37 1.88 15.46
CA PHE A 160 15.07 3.07 14.97
C PHE A 160 14.10 4.26 14.84
N SER A 161 14.65 5.48 14.73
CA SER A 161 13.86 6.71 14.61
C SER A 161 13.68 7.12 13.15
N LEU A 162 12.55 7.76 12.83
CA LEU A 162 12.28 8.41 11.54
C LEU A 162 13.11 9.66 11.33
#